data_309f5e87676f54990f49383f50cea144
#
_entry.id   309f5e87676f54990f49383f50cea144
#
_cell.length_a   1.000
_cell.length_b   1.000
_cell.length_c   1.000
_cell.angle_alpha   90.00
_cell.angle_beta   90.00
_cell.angle_gamma   90.00
#
_symmetry.space_group_name_H-M   'P 1'
#
loop_
_entity.id
_entity.type
_entity.pdbx_description
1 polymer ?
#
loop_
_entity_poly.entity_id
_entity_poly.type
_entity_poly.pdbx_seq_one_letter_code
_entity_poly.pdbx_strand_id
1 'polypeptide(L)'
;YNELFKDYTLNRKANLNVNGGGDIAQYYLSVSHNNDTGLLKVDPLNNFNNNIDIKRSNLRANINIDLTNTTKIAVKFYSLFERYNGPSVSANSIFGSVMQANPANFPKYFAYEDNLGYNHTLFGNKGNGGFPNPYADMVKGYKDRFTNTIFSQVQIEQDLKFITEGLKLRGMASVRTYTMNENSREYTPFYYGMAEVETELGILNYLYRIQEGTEFLNNPSVNNLGTSRFYYEFVTEYN
;
A
#
# COMPACT_ATOMS: atom_id res chain seq x y z
N TYR A 1 2.24 17.78 -16.19
CA TYR A 1 2.24 17.54 -14.73
C TYR A 1 0.85 17.78 -14.14
N ASN A 2 0.32 18.98 -14.29
CA ASN A 2 -0.97 19.40 -13.71
C ASN A 2 -2.19 18.60 -14.19
N GLU A 3 -2.09 17.86 -15.27
CA GLU A 3 -3.16 16.99 -15.75
C GLU A 3 -3.32 15.71 -14.92
N LEU A 4 -2.23 15.19 -14.36
CA LEU A 4 -2.20 13.90 -13.67
C LEU A 4 -2.21 14.06 -12.15
N PHE A 5 -1.75 15.18 -11.62
CA PHE A 5 -1.57 15.39 -10.19
C PHE A 5 -2.52 16.45 -9.64
N LYS A 6 -2.96 16.23 -8.41
CA LYS A 6 -3.70 17.21 -7.60
C LYS A 6 -2.70 18.23 -7.04
N ASP A 7 -3.18 19.42 -6.73
CA ASP A 7 -2.37 20.45 -6.08
C ASP A 7 -2.10 20.14 -4.61
N TYR A 8 -2.97 19.36 -3.96
CA TYR A 8 -2.85 18.98 -2.54
C TYR A 8 -3.47 17.61 -2.27
N THR A 9 -3.07 17.04 -1.16
CA THR A 9 -3.65 15.82 -0.58
C THR A 9 -4.07 16.08 0.86
N LEU A 10 -4.97 15.25 1.38
CA LEU A 10 -5.46 15.33 2.74
C LEU A 10 -5.08 14.06 3.50
N ASN A 11 -4.26 14.23 4.54
CA ASN A 11 -3.91 13.17 5.47
C ASN A 11 -4.66 13.38 6.79
N ARG A 12 -5.26 12.32 7.30
CA ARG A 12 -6.05 12.33 8.53
C ARG A 12 -5.45 11.37 9.54
N LYS A 13 -5.31 11.83 10.77
CA LYS A 13 -4.81 11.01 11.86
C LYS A 13 -5.68 11.19 13.10
N ALA A 14 -6.07 10.06 13.70
CA ALA A 14 -6.72 10.01 14.99
C ALA A 14 -5.92 9.09 15.91
N ASN A 15 -5.81 9.46 17.19
CA ASN A 15 -5.11 8.69 18.21
C ASN A 15 -5.84 8.83 19.54
N LEU A 16 -6.06 7.69 20.20
CA LEU A 16 -6.63 7.60 21.54
C LEU A 16 -5.70 6.75 22.41
N ASN A 17 -5.35 7.29 23.58
CA ASN A 17 -4.54 6.58 24.56
C ASN A 17 -5.28 6.57 25.90
N VAL A 18 -5.24 5.43 26.57
CA VAL A 18 -5.76 5.25 27.92
C VAL A 18 -4.70 4.54 28.74
N ASN A 19 -4.35 5.09 29.88
CA ASN A 19 -3.46 4.46 30.84
C ASN A 19 -4.03 4.59 32.24
N GLY A 20 -3.72 3.63 33.05
CA GLY A 20 -4.17 3.59 34.44
C GLY A 20 -3.53 2.44 35.19
N GLY A 21 -3.88 2.33 36.44
CA GLY A 21 -3.42 1.24 37.28
C GLY A 21 -3.57 1.51 38.76
N GLY A 22 -3.24 0.51 39.53
CA GLY A 22 -3.17 0.52 40.99
C GLY A 22 -1.99 -0.36 41.44
N ASP A 23 -2.05 -0.81 42.67
CA ASP A 23 -0.96 -1.57 43.29
C ASP A 23 -0.74 -2.95 42.68
N ILE A 24 -1.78 -3.53 42.05
CA ILE A 24 -1.73 -4.90 41.48
C ILE A 24 -1.50 -4.86 39.99
N ALA A 25 -2.05 -3.89 39.26
CA ALA A 25 -1.97 -3.87 37.81
C ALA A 25 -1.81 -2.46 37.26
N GLN A 26 -1.01 -2.34 36.21
CA GLN A 26 -0.84 -1.13 35.42
C GLN A 26 -1.07 -1.44 33.96
N TYR A 27 -1.77 -0.57 33.23
CA TYR A 27 -2.04 -0.77 31.84
C TYR A 27 -1.84 0.50 31.01
N TYR A 28 -1.47 0.29 29.77
CA TYR A 28 -1.44 1.29 28.71
C TYR A 28 -2.09 0.71 27.46
N LEU A 29 -3.13 1.38 26.97
CA LEU A 29 -3.83 1.04 25.72
C LEU A 29 -3.72 2.21 24.76
N SER A 30 -3.46 1.93 23.49
CA SER A 30 -3.39 2.95 22.45
C SER A 30 -4.02 2.41 21.18
N VAL A 31 -4.91 3.21 20.56
CA VAL A 31 -5.49 2.97 19.25
C VAL A 31 -5.18 4.16 18.37
N SER A 32 -4.67 3.94 17.17
CA SER A 32 -4.49 5.00 16.19
C SER A 32 -5.00 4.58 14.82
N HIS A 33 -5.53 5.54 14.08
CA HIS A 33 -5.95 5.39 12.70
C HIS A 33 -5.40 6.53 11.86
N ASN A 34 -4.72 6.18 10.77
CA ASN A 34 -4.21 7.12 9.78
C ASN A 34 -4.83 6.80 8.43
N ASN A 35 -5.23 7.84 7.70
CA ASN A 35 -5.62 7.75 6.30
C ASN A 35 -4.79 8.75 5.49
N ASP A 36 -3.92 8.22 4.63
CA ASP A 36 -3.02 8.98 3.77
C ASP A 36 -3.48 8.79 2.32
N THR A 37 -3.82 9.90 1.64
CA THR A 37 -4.23 9.89 0.24
C THR A 37 -3.13 10.42 -0.67
N GLY A 38 -2.99 9.85 -1.86
CA GLY A 38 -1.99 10.26 -2.85
C GLY A 38 -2.40 11.48 -3.66
N LEU A 39 -1.47 11.97 -4.45
CA LEU A 39 -1.62 13.15 -5.30
C LEU A 39 -2.17 12.83 -6.70
N LEU A 40 -2.33 11.56 -7.11
CA LEU A 40 -2.87 11.23 -8.41
C LEU A 40 -4.33 11.67 -8.53
N LYS A 41 -4.70 12.23 -9.67
CA LYS A 41 -6.11 12.51 -9.96
C LYS A 41 -6.85 11.21 -10.22
N VAL A 42 -8.05 11.09 -9.65
CA VAL A 42 -8.97 10.00 -9.99
C VAL A 42 -9.59 10.33 -11.34
N ASP A 43 -9.48 9.39 -12.28
CA ASP A 43 -9.99 9.58 -13.64
C ASP A 43 -11.34 8.87 -13.80
N PRO A 44 -12.35 9.55 -14.36
CA PRO A 44 -13.68 8.99 -14.58
C PRO A 44 -13.71 7.91 -15.66
N LEU A 45 -12.63 7.72 -16.43
CA LEU A 45 -12.49 6.63 -17.40
C LEU A 45 -12.64 5.26 -16.73
N ASN A 46 -12.22 5.14 -15.48
CA ASN A 46 -12.22 3.91 -14.73
C ASN A 46 -13.36 3.86 -13.70
N ASN A 47 -13.90 2.67 -13.47
CA ASN A 47 -14.84 2.39 -12.38
C ASN A 47 -14.10 2.01 -11.08
N PHE A 48 -12.77 2.15 -11.00
CA PHE A 48 -11.95 1.90 -9.83
C PHE A 48 -11.11 3.15 -9.46
N ASN A 49 -10.69 3.21 -8.21
CA ASN A 49 -9.85 4.31 -7.73
C ASN A 49 -8.39 4.07 -8.15
N ASN A 50 -7.89 4.92 -9.03
CA ASN A 50 -6.50 4.92 -9.48
C ASN A 50 -5.59 5.85 -8.66
N ASN A 51 -6.10 6.48 -7.59
CA ASN A 51 -5.27 7.23 -6.65
C ASN A 51 -4.82 6.34 -5.50
N ILE A 52 -3.71 6.68 -4.89
CA ILE A 52 -3.22 6.00 -3.68
C ILE A 52 -4.10 6.36 -2.49
N ASP A 53 -4.56 5.36 -1.77
CA ASP A 53 -5.27 5.47 -0.49
C ASP A 53 -4.68 4.43 0.47
N ILE A 54 -4.05 4.91 1.54
CA ILE A 54 -3.40 4.06 2.54
C ILE A 54 -4.08 4.28 3.88
N LYS A 55 -4.71 3.23 4.41
CA LYS A 55 -5.34 3.24 5.74
C LYS A 55 -4.55 2.35 6.68
N ARG A 56 -4.07 2.94 7.77
CA ARG A 56 -3.31 2.23 8.82
C ARG A 56 -4.04 2.33 10.14
N SER A 57 -4.27 1.18 10.76
CA SER A 57 -4.82 1.10 12.11
C SER A 57 -3.83 0.37 13.01
N ASN A 58 -3.45 0.99 14.11
CA ASN A 58 -2.58 0.39 15.13
C ASN A 58 -3.36 0.19 16.42
N LEU A 59 -3.11 -0.95 17.05
CA LEU A 59 -3.52 -1.24 18.41
C LEU A 59 -2.28 -1.62 19.22
N ARG A 60 -2.10 -1.02 20.39
CA ARG A 60 -1.05 -1.37 21.36
C ARG A 60 -1.66 -1.54 22.74
N ALA A 61 -1.29 -2.61 23.40
CA ALA A 61 -1.62 -2.86 24.79
C ALA A 61 -0.37 -3.31 25.53
N ASN A 62 -0.07 -2.68 26.66
CA ASN A 62 0.95 -3.09 27.60
C ASN A 62 0.27 -3.22 28.98
N ILE A 63 0.39 -4.39 29.60
CA ILE A 63 -0.21 -4.68 30.90
C ILE A 63 0.89 -5.28 31.76
N ASN A 64 1.12 -4.67 32.93
CA ASN A 64 1.98 -5.21 33.97
C ASN A 64 1.11 -5.60 35.16
N ILE A 65 1.32 -6.78 35.69
CA ILE A 65 0.55 -7.34 36.81
C ILE A 65 1.54 -7.83 37.87
N ASP A 66 1.45 -7.29 39.06
CA ASP A 66 2.09 -7.81 40.26
C ASP A 66 1.16 -8.87 40.87
N LEU A 67 1.26 -10.12 40.32
CA LEU A 67 0.36 -11.22 40.69
C LEU A 67 0.48 -11.59 42.15
N THR A 68 1.71 -11.57 42.67
CA THR A 68 2.06 -11.72 44.10
C THR A 68 3.23 -10.79 44.42
N ASN A 69 3.63 -10.72 45.69
CA ASN A 69 4.82 -9.96 46.12
C ASN A 69 6.14 -10.51 45.50
N THR A 70 6.12 -11.67 44.86
CA THR A 70 7.28 -12.33 44.26
C THR A 70 7.10 -12.67 42.79
N THR A 71 5.90 -12.54 42.24
CA THR A 71 5.57 -12.91 40.86
C THR A 71 5.03 -11.71 40.09
N LYS A 72 5.68 -11.37 38.98
CA LYS A 72 5.25 -10.33 38.04
C LYS A 72 4.99 -10.88 36.67
N ILE A 73 3.94 -10.39 36.02
CA ILE A 73 3.59 -10.74 34.64
C ILE A 73 3.55 -9.48 33.81
N ALA A 74 4.21 -9.48 32.65
CA ALA A 74 4.09 -8.42 31.66
C ALA A 74 3.53 -8.99 30.34
N VAL A 75 2.45 -8.38 29.85
CA VAL A 75 1.84 -8.72 28.57
C VAL A 75 2.00 -7.52 27.64
N LYS A 76 2.56 -7.77 26.45
CA LYS A 76 2.67 -6.77 25.40
C LYS A 76 1.98 -7.27 24.16
N PHE A 77 1.14 -6.43 23.61
CA PHE A 77 0.43 -6.68 22.37
C PHE A 77 0.58 -5.47 21.44
N TYR A 78 0.87 -5.75 20.19
CA TYR A 78 0.92 -4.75 19.12
C TYR A 78 0.30 -5.34 17.87
N SER A 79 -0.56 -4.57 17.20
CA SER A 79 -1.11 -4.94 15.90
C SER A 79 -1.10 -3.73 14.97
N LEU A 80 -0.67 -3.96 13.73
CA LEU A 80 -0.72 -3.01 12.63
C LEU A 80 -1.48 -3.63 11.47
N PHE A 81 -2.60 -3.02 11.10
CA PHE A 81 -3.35 -3.32 9.89
C PHE A 81 -3.12 -2.19 8.88
N GLU A 82 -2.68 -2.54 7.69
CA GLU A 82 -2.54 -1.59 6.59
C GLU A 82 -3.36 -2.08 5.41
N ARG A 83 -4.18 -1.19 4.86
CA ARG A 83 -4.83 -1.37 3.56
C ARG A 83 -4.28 -0.32 2.61
N TYR A 84 -3.77 -0.78 1.49
CA TYR A 84 -3.32 0.01 0.36
C TYR A 84 -4.26 -0.22 -0.82
N ASN A 85 -4.75 0.84 -1.42
CA ASN A 85 -5.37 0.85 -2.73
C ASN A 85 -4.61 1.86 -3.61
N GLY A 86 -4.39 1.54 -4.87
CA GLY A 86 -3.68 2.42 -5.79
C GLY A 86 -3.58 1.85 -7.20
N PRO A 87 -2.88 2.53 -8.11
CA PRO A 87 -2.66 2.04 -9.46
C PRO A 87 -1.86 0.74 -9.47
N SER A 88 -2.02 -0.07 -10.51
CA SER A 88 -1.23 -1.30 -10.71
C SER A 88 0.27 -1.01 -10.83
N VAL A 89 0.61 0.10 -11.47
CA VAL A 89 1.98 0.62 -11.58
C VAL A 89 2.33 1.42 -10.31
N SER A 90 3.56 1.30 -9.84
CA SER A 90 3.99 2.02 -8.65
C SER A 90 3.98 3.55 -8.86
N ALA A 91 3.72 4.32 -7.78
CA ALA A 91 3.76 5.78 -7.82
C ALA A 91 5.11 6.32 -8.32
N ASN A 92 6.21 5.68 -7.90
CA ASN A 92 7.56 6.08 -8.33
C ASN A 92 7.75 5.86 -9.83
N SER A 93 7.20 4.76 -10.38
CA SER A 93 7.27 4.48 -11.82
C SER A 93 6.42 5.48 -12.60
N ILE A 94 5.20 5.82 -12.13
CA ILE A 94 4.35 6.83 -12.77
C ILE A 94 5.06 8.19 -12.75
N PHE A 95 5.64 8.59 -11.61
CA PHE A 95 6.40 9.82 -11.51
C PHE A 95 7.62 9.84 -12.43
N GLY A 96 8.36 8.73 -12.49
CA GLY A 96 9.48 8.56 -13.43
C GLY A 96 9.03 8.67 -14.89
N SER A 97 7.89 8.07 -15.25
CA SER A 97 7.28 8.21 -16.58
C SER A 97 6.91 9.66 -16.90
N VAL A 98 6.36 10.40 -15.93
CA VAL A 98 6.05 11.83 -16.11
C VAL A 98 7.30 12.66 -16.38
N MET A 99 8.40 12.37 -15.71
CA MET A 99 9.68 13.09 -15.92
C MET A 99 10.33 12.79 -17.27
N GLN A 100 10.03 11.63 -17.85
CA GLN A 100 10.57 11.18 -19.14
C GLN A 100 9.62 11.51 -20.31
N ALA A 101 8.33 11.65 -20.05
CA ALA A 101 7.34 11.93 -21.09
C ALA A 101 7.51 13.35 -21.64
N ASN A 102 7.41 13.46 -22.96
CA ASN A 102 7.38 14.76 -23.64
C ASN A 102 6.02 14.93 -24.35
N PRO A 103 5.14 15.80 -23.85
CA PRO A 103 3.81 16.00 -24.43
C PRO A 103 3.82 16.58 -25.85
N ALA A 104 4.97 17.12 -26.32
CA ALA A 104 5.14 17.53 -27.70
C ALA A 104 5.27 16.36 -28.68
N ASN A 105 5.59 15.14 -28.18
CA ASN A 105 5.71 13.96 -29.04
C ASN A 105 4.36 13.33 -29.36
N PHE A 106 3.44 13.31 -28.38
CA PHE A 106 2.08 12.75 -28.50
C PHE A 106 1.21 13.21 -27.31
N PRO A 107 -0.11 13.26 -27.48
CA PRO A 107 -1.04 13.57 -26.40
C PRO A 107 -1.19 12.36 -25.45
N LYS A 108 -1.75 12.57 -24.26
CA LYS A 108 -2.07 11.47 -23.33
C LYS A 108 -3.00 10.42 -23.95
N TYR A 109 -3.98 10.88 -24.73
CA TYR A 109 -4.84 10.09 -25.62
C TYR A 109 -5.33 10.99 -26.76
N PHE A 110 -5.71 10.38 -27.87
CA PHE A 110 -6.38 11.07 -28.98
C PHE A 110 -7.88 11.19 -28.67
N ALA A 111 -8.46 12.34 -28.98
CA ALA A 111 -9.89 12.55 -28.81
C ALA A 111 -10.65 11.56 -29.69
N TYR A 112 -11.71 10.98 -29.11
CA TYR A 112 -12.61 10.09 -29.82
C TYR A 112 -13.45 10.94 -30.79
N GLU A 113 -13.35 10.69 -32.08
CA GLU A 113 -14.33 11.18 -33.03
C GLU A 113 -15.36 10.08 -33.25
N ASP A 114 -16.64 10.39 -33.06
CA ASP A 114 -17.79 9.43 -33.07
C ASP A 114 -17.88 8.50 -34.30
N ASN A 115 -17.06 8.74 -35.31
CA ASN A 115 -17.08 8.00 -36.56
C ASN A 115 -15.98 6.95 -36.73
N LEU A 116 -15.06 6.78 -35.76
CA LEU A 116 -13.92 5.86 -35.89
C LEU A 116 -14.23 4.43 -35.43
N GLY A 117 -15.37 4.19 -34.75
CA GLY A 117 -15.81 2.85 -34.36
C GLY A 117 -14.97 2.17 -33.29
N TYR A 118 -14.12 2.90 -32.56
CA TYR A 118 -13.31 2.34 -31.49
C TYR A 118 -14.07 2.32 -30.16
N ASN A 119 -14.01 1.19 -29.46
CA ASN A 119 -14.66 1.01 -28.14
C ASN A 119 -13.69 1.17 -26.97
N HIS A 120 -12.47 1.66 -27.22
CA HIS A 120 -11.39 1.76 -26.23
C HIS A 120 -10.66 3.09 -26.33
N THR A 121 -9.94 3.47 -25.27
CA THR A 121 -9.14 4.68 -25.24
C THR A 121 -7.93 4.59 -26.18
N LEU A 122 -7.76 5.61 -27.01
CA LEU A 122 -6.67 5.73 -27.98
C LEU A 122 -5.46 6.40 -27.31
N PHE A 123 -4.72 5.67 -26.47
CA PHE A 123 -3.55 6.25 -25.79
C PHE A 123 -2.47 6.66 -26.77
N GLY A 124 -1.95 7.88 -26.60
CA GLY A 124 -0.91 8.41 -27.47
C GLY A 124 0.45 7.74 -27.27
N ASN A 125 1.15 7.48 -28.36
CA ASN A 125 2.55 7.06 -28.37
C ASN A 125 3.19 7.47 -29.73
N LYS A 126 4.50 7.21 -29.88
CA LYS A 126 5.25 7.56 -31.10
C LYS A 126 6.21 6.43 -31.51
N GLY A 127 6.45 6.33 -32.79
CA GLY A 127 7.41 5.37 -33.37
C GLY A 127 6.95 3.93 -33.16
N ASN A 128 7.77 3.15 -32.48
CA ASN A 128 7.52 1.74 -32.19
C ASN A 128 6.89 1.50 -30.80
N GLY A 129 6.37 2.53 -30.12
CA GLY A 129 5.75 2.38 -28.81
C GLY A 129 6.70 2.44 -27.60
N GLY A 130 7.97 2.77 -27.82
CA GLY A 130 9.00 2.78 -26.77
C GLY A 130 8.97 3.96 -25.81
N PHE A 131 8.00 4.85 -25.91
CA PHE A 131 7.89 6.02 -25.04
C PHE A 131 6.90 5.77 -23.89
N PRO A 132 7.22 6.22 -22.65
CA PRO A 132 6.29 6.10 -21.54
C PRO A 132 5.08 7.03 -21.74
N ASN A 133 3.88 6.48 -21.54
CA ASN A 133 2.67 7.28 -21.41
C ASN A 133 2.19 7.22 -19.95
N PRO A 134 2.51 8.23 -19.13
CA PRO A 134 2.21 8.20 -17.70
C PRO A 134 0.70 8.20 -17.39
N TYR A 135 -0.12 8.73 -18.29
CA TYR A 135 -1.57 8.67 -18.15
C TYR A 135 -2.07 7.23 -18.31
N ALA A 136 -1.61 6.51 -19.35
CA ALA A 136 -1.95 5.10 -19.54
C ALA A 136 -1.50 4.26 -18.33
N ASP A 137 -0.28 4.49 -17.82
CA ASP A 137 0.23 3.81 -16.62
C ASP A 137 -0.61 4.07 -15.38
N MET A 138 -1.16 5.29 -15.24
CA MET A 138 -2.01 5.67 -14.12
C MET A 138 -3.39 4.99 -14.15
N VAL A 139 -3.96 4.79 -15.37
CA VAL A 139 -5.36 4.33 -15.51
C VAL A 139 -5.53 2.87 -15.92
N LYS A 140 -4.46 2.17 -16.34
CA LYS A 140 -4.56 0.81 -16.89
C LYS A 140 -4.93 -0.28 -15.88
N GLY A 141 -4.93 0.02 -14.58
CA GLY A 141 -5.26 -0.98 -13.58
C GLY A 141 -5.13 -0.51 -12.15
N TYR A 142 -5.42 -1.41 -11.25
CA TYR A 142 -5.38 -1.16 -9.81
C TYR A 142 -4.71 -2.29 -9.04
N LYS A 143 -4.33 -1.95 -7.82
CA LYS A 143 -3.75 -2.86 -6.84
C LYS A 143 -4.40 -2.61 -5.48
N ASP A 144 -4.93 -3.68 -4.88
CA ASP A 144 -5.37 -3.74 -3.50
C ASP A 144 -4.43 -4.62 -2.70
N ARG A 145 -3.91 -4.11 -1.59
CA ARG A 145 -3.06 -4.87 -0.68
C ARG A 145 -3.50 -4.67 0.75
N PHE A 146 -3.69 -5.77 1.43
CA PHE A 146 -3.91 -5.81 2.87
C PHE A 146 -2.72 -6.46 3.56
N THR A 147 -2.13 -5.78 4.53
CA THR A 147 -1.09 -6.34 5.39
C THR A 147 -1.51 -6.29 6.84
N ASN A 148 -1.13 -7.30 7.58
CA ASN A 148 -1.35 -7.39 9.01
C ASN A 148 -0.05 -7.85 9.69
N THR A 149 0.37 -7.11 10.72
CA THR A 149 1.46 -7.50 11.62
C THR A 149 0.91 -7.59 13.03
N ILE A 150 1.03 -8.74 13.66
CA ILE A 150 0.68 -8.94 15.07
C ILE A 150 1.94 -9.36 15.81
N PHE A 151 2.17 -8.74 16.95
CA PHE A 151 3.19 -9.10 17.91
C PHE A 151 2.56 -9.29 19.29
N SER A 152 2.79 -10.42 19.90
CA SER A 152 2.35 -10.71 21.26
C SER A 152 3.53 -11.26 22.07
N GLN A 153 3.66 -10.79 23.29
CA GLN A 153 4.69 -11.20 24.21
C GLN A 153 4.11 -11.37 25.60
N VAL A 154 4.47 -12.44 26.27
CA VAL A 154 4.22 -12.65 27.70
C VAL A 154 5.56 -12.87 28.37
N GLN A 155 5.79 -12.18 29.48
CA GLN A 155 6.95 -12.32 30.32
C GLN A 155 6.49 -12.58 31.76
N ILE A 156 7.12 -13.53 32.40
CA ILE A 156 6.91 -13.86 33.83
C ILE A 156 8.25 -13.69 34.54
N GLU A 157 8.24 -12.98 35.64
CA GLU A 157 9.37 -12.83 36.54
C GLU A 157 8.98 -13.37 37.91
N GLN A 158 9.82 -14.26 38.46
CA GLN A 158 9.64 -14.87 39.76
C GLN A 158 10.87 -14.58 40.63
N ASP A 159 10.66 -13.89 41.72
CA ASP A 159 11.66 -13.76 42.79
C ASP A 159 11.66 -15.05 43.63
N LEU A 160 12.82 -15.69 43.68
CA LEU A 160 13.02 -16.96 44.36
C LEU A 160 13.76 -16.79 45.70
N LYS A 161 13.57 -15.65 46.38
CA LYS A 161 14.17 -15.32 47.68
C LYS A 161 13.84 -16.36 48.77
N PHE A 162 12.76 -17.14 48.59
CA PHE A 162 12.40 -18.24 49.48
C PHE A 162 13.32 -19.45 49.34
N ILE A 163 14.14 -19.54 48.23
CA ILE A 163 15.17 -20.53 48.04
C ILE A 163 16.52 -19.96 48.41
N THR A 164 16.87 -18.80 47.81
CA THR A 164 18.13 -18.10 48.03
C THR A 164 17.89 -16.61 47.80
N GLU A 165 18.37 -15.78 48.73
CA GLU A 165 18.29 -14.31 48.60
C GLU A 165 19.04 -13.85 47.36
N GLY A 166 18.44 -12.97 46.56
CA GLY A 166 19.02 -12.46 45.31
C GLY A 166 18.75 -13.30 44.07
N LEU A 167 18.14 -14.52 44.22
CA LEU A 167 17.84 -15.41 43.09
C LEU A 167 16.50 -14.97 42.40
N LYS A 168 16.54 -14.75 41.09
CA LYS A 168 15.37 -14.47 40.25
C LYS A 168 15.34 -15.35 39.01
N LEU A 169 14.15 -15.70 38.57
CA LEU A 169 13.91 -16.41 37.31
C LEU A 169 13.00 -15.56 36.44
N ARG A 170 13.37 -15.38 35.16
CA ARG A 170 12.57 -14.70 34.16
C ARG A 170 12.35 -15.62 32.98
N GLY A 171 11.10 -15.80 32.56
CA GLY A 171 10.71 -16.47 31.34
C GLY A 171 9.99 -15.52 30.42
N MET A 172 10.26 -15.59 29.11
CA MET A 172 9.58 -14.80 28.09
C MET A 172 9.23 -15.68 26.89
N ALA A 173 8.02 -15.50 26.37
CA ALA A 173 7.57 -16.06 25.11
C ALA A 173 7.00 -14.95 24.24
N SER A 174 7.35 -14.91 22.96
CA SER A 174 6.75 -13.98 22.01
C SER A 174 6.48 -14.63 20.66
N VAL A 175 5.47 -14.10 19.98
CA VAL A 175 5.12 -14.46 18.61
C VAL A 175 4.96 -13.19 17.78
N ARG A 176 5.53 -13.20 16.58
CA ARG A 176 5.30 -12.18 15.56
C ARG A 176 4.75 -12.85 14.31
N THR A 177 3.57 -12.44 13.90
CA THR A 177 2.94 -12.89 12.65
C THR A 177 2.85 -11.73 11.68
N TYR A 178 3.19 -11.98 10.43
CA TYR A 178 2.99 -11.05 9.31
C TYR A 178 2.19 -11.77 8.24
N THR A 179 1.13 -11.13 7.73
CA THR A 179 0.37 -11.59 6.57
C THR A 179 0.22 -10.47 5.56
N MET A 180 0.26 -10.82 4.29
CA MET A 180 0.02 -9.93 3.17
C MET A 180 -0.88 -10.65 2.16
N ASN A 181 -1.94 -9.98 1.74
CA ASN A 181 -2.77 -10.38 0.61
C ASN A 181 -2.78 -9.22 -0.39
N GLU A 182 -2.33 -9.46 -1.60
CA GLU A 182 -2.29 -8.47 -2.67
C GLU A 182 -3.03 -9.00 -3.89
N ASN A 183 -3.95 -8.20 -4.42
CA ASN A 183 -4.64 -8.44 -5.68
C ASN A 183 -4.35 -7.28 -6.62
N SER A 184 -3.93 -7.57 -7.84
CA SER A 184 -3.79 -6.57 -8.89
C SER A 184 -4.45 -7.03 -10.18
N ARG A 185 -5.03 -6.07 -10.90
CA ARG A 185 -5.62 -6.27 -12.22
C ARG A 185 -5.25 -5.10 -13.11
N GLU A 186 -4.94 -5.40 -14.35
CA GLU A 186 -4.66 -4.39 -15.35
C GLU A 186 -5.08 -4.86 -16.74
N TYR A 187 -5.30 -3.93 -17.65
CA TYR A 187 -5.44 -4.20 -19.07
C TYR A 187 -4.18 -3.73 -19.81
N THR A 188 -3.94 -4.25 -20.98
CA THR A 188 -2.89 -3.76 -21.88
C THR A 188 -3.42 -2.56 -22.64
N PRO A 189 -2.82 -1.35 -22.53
CA PRO A 189 -3.27 -0.19 -23.28
C PRO A 189 -3.12 -0.36 -24.79
N PHE A 190 -4.10 0.16 -25.55
CA PHE A 190 -3.98 0.33 -27.00
C PHE A 190 -3.21 1.62 -27.28
N TYR A 191 -2.05 1.54 -27.91
CA TYR A 191 -1.27 2.70 -28.27
C TYR A 191 -1.41 3.07 -29.73
N TYR A 192 -1.56 4.37 -29.97
CA TYR A 192 -1.74 4.96 -31.28
C TYR A 192 -0.74 6.09 -31.51
N GLY A 193 -0.29 6.22 -32.76
CA GLY A 193 0.48 7.34 -33.25
C GLY A 193 -0.31 8.12 -34.30
N MET A 194 0.12 9.34 -34.55
CA MET A 194 -0.36 10.17 -35.65
C MET A 194 0.74 10.29 -36.71
N ALA A 195 0.39 10.09 -37.95
CA ALA A 195 1.25 10.36 -39.09
C ALA A 195 0.59 11.35 -40.05
N GLU A 196 1.41 12.12 -40.71
CA GLU A 196 1.02 13.07 -41.76
C GLU A 196 1.34 12.47 -43.14
N VAL A 197 0.35 12.56 -44.02
CA VAL A 197 0.53 12.18 -45.41
C VAL A 197 0.22 13.38 -46.28
N GLU A 198 1.15 13.76 -47.13
CA GLU A 198 0.94 14.82 -48.12
C GLU A 198 0.13 14.23 -49.30
N THR A 199 -1.00 14.86 -49.56
CA THR A 199 -1.89 14.49 -50.68
C THR A 199 -2.05 15.67 -51.62
N GLU A 200 -2.62 15.43 -52.80
CA GLU A 200 -2.94 16.50 -53.77
C GLU A 200 -3.90 17.58 -53.21
N LEU A 201 -4.64 17.23 -52.16
CA LEU A 201 -5.60 18.13 -51.46
C LEU A 201 -5.03 18.78 -50.20
N GLY A 202 -3.76 18.50 -49.84
CA GLY A 202 -3.09 19.03 -48.67
C GLY A 202 -2.57 17.92 -47.73
N ILE A 203 -2.21 18.34 -46.49
CA ILE A 203 -1.71 17.41 -45.48
C ILE A 203 -2.90 16.70 -44.80
N LEU A 204 -2.92 15.38 -44.85
CA LEU A 204 -3.88 14.54 -44.14
C LEU A 204 -3.24 13.89 -42.92
N ASN A 205 -3.83 14.09 -41.77
CA ASN A 205 -3.45 13.40 -40.53
C ASN A 205 -4.24 12.11 -40.36
N TYR A 206 -3.57 11.01 -40.10
CA TYR A 206 -4.25 9.75 -39.80
C TYR A 206 -3.67 9.07 -38.56
N LEU A 207 -4.54 8.41 -37.78
CA LEU A 207 -4.14 7.61 -36.65
C LEU A 207 -3.76 6.20 -37.13
N TYR A 208 -2.64 5.69 -36.62
CA TYR A 208 -2.24 4.30 -36.81
C TYR A 208 -2.00 3.62 -35.48
N ARG A 209 -2.35 2.35 -35.39
CA ARG A 209 -2.15 1.57 -34.17
C ARG A 209 -0.70 1.11 -34.08
N ILE A 210 -0.08 1.44 -32.95
CA ILE A 210 1.31 1.05 -32.64
C ILE A 210 1.33 -0.27 -31.87
N GLN A 211 0.40 -0.42 -30.91
CA GLN A 211 0.33 -1.59 -30.04
C GLN A 211 -1.11 -2.03 -29.86
N GLU A 212 -1.33 -3.33 -29.96
CA GLU A 212 -2.57 -3.99 -29.59
C GLU A 212 -2.74 -4.00 -28.07
N GLY A 213 -3.96 -3.78 -27.60
CA GLY A 213 -4.30 -3.79 -26.19
C GLY A 213 -5.40 -4.79 -25.87
N THR A 214 -5.94 -4.69 -24.64
CA THR A 214 -7.11 -5.45 -24.21
C THR A 214 -8.17 -4.50 -23.69
N GLU A 215 -9.46 -4.79 -23.96
CA GLU A 215 -10.58 -3.95 -23.52
C GLU A 215 -10.94 -4.18 -22.05
N PHE A 216 -10.55 -5.31 -21.50
CA PHE A 216 -10.94 -5.74 -20.15
C PHE A 216 -9.70 -5.99 -19.27
N LEU A 217 -9.91 -5.76 -17.97
CA LEU A 217 -8.92 -6.13 -16.96
C LEU A 217 -8.67 -7.64 -17.01
N ASN A 218 -7.38 -8.02 -16.94
CA ASN A 218 -6.96 -9.42 -16.88
C ASN A 218 -7.52 -10.13 -15.63
N ASN A 219 -7.31 -11.43 -15.56
CA ASN A 219 -7.56 -12.18 -14.34
C ASN A 219 -6.71 -11.62 -13.18
N PRO A 220 -7.23 -11.63 -11.94
CA PRO A 220 -6.47 -11.12 -10.80
C PRO A 220 -5.12 -11.80 -10.66
N SER A 221 -4.06 -11.02 -10.55
CA SER A 221 -2.79 -11.51 -10.03
C SER A 221 -2.85 -11.46 -8.51
N VAL A 222 -2.78 -12.62 -7.87
CA VAL A 222 -2.92 -12.79 -6.42
C VAL A 222 -1.57 -13.15 -5.83
N ASN A 223 -1.13 -12.38 -4.84
CA ASN A 223 0.07 -12.66 -4.07
C ASN A 223 -0.27 -12.72 -2.58
N ASN A 224 -0.09 -13.89 -1.97
CA ASN A 224 -0.36 -14.13 -0.56
C ASN A 224 0.92 -14.55 0.13
N LEU A 225 1.26 -13.87 1.22
CA LEU A 225 2.41 -14.15 2.05
C LEU A 225 2.00 -14.24 3.52
N GLY A 226 2.47 -15.27 4.21
CA GLY A 226 2.30 -15.42 5.65
C GLY A 226 3.58 -15.91 6.29
N THR A 227 4.00 -15.27 7.39
CA THR A 227 5.14 -15.71 8.18
C THR A 227 4.83 -15.58 9.67
N SER A 228 5.32 -16.55 10.46
CA SER A 228 5.24 -16.48 11.91
C SER A 228 6.61 -16.79 12.50
N ARG A 229 6.99 -16.04 13.52
CA ARG A 229 8.23 -16.23 14.25
C ARG A 229 7.91 -16.34 15.73
N PHE A 230 8.46 -17.36 16.37
CA PHE A 230 8.36 -17.59 17.80
C PHE A 230 9.72 -17.35 18.44
N TYR A 231 9.72 -16.78 19.63
CA TYR A 231 10.91 -16.58 20.43
C TYR A 231 10.61 -16.94 21.89
N TYR A 232 11.53 -17.65 22.51
CA TYR A 232 11.47 -18.07 23.92
C TYR A 232 12.79 -17.72 24.58
N GLU A 233 12.73 -17.22 25.79
CA GLU A 233 13.90 -16.89 26.60
C GLU A 233 13.67 -17.30 28.05
N PHE A 234 14.70 -17.85 28.67
CA PHE A 234 14.75 -18.11 30.11
C PHE A 234 16.06 -17.55 30.64
N VAL A 235 15.98 -16.77 31.70
CA VAL A 235 17.11 -16.12 32.33
C VAL A 235 17.04 -16.36 33.83
N THR A 236 18.15 -16.80 34.42
CA THR A 236 18.34 -16.88 35.86
C THR A 236 19.32 -15.79 36.26
N GLU A 237 18.95 -14.95 37.20
CA GLU A 237 19.79 -13.88 37.74
C GLU A 237 20.05 -14.15 39.22
N TYR A 238 21.30 -13.92 39.66
CA TYR A 238 21.70 -14.00 41.06
C TYR A 238 22.52 -12.75 41.41
N ASN A 239 22.08 -11.96 42.39
CA ASN A 239 22.71 -10.72 42.84
C ASN A 239 23.03 -10.77 44.34
#